data_b88b756b3ce038acfbb3c3d79c6dbcdb
#
_entry.id   b88b756b3ce038acfbb3c3d79c6dbcdb
#
_cell.length_a   1.000
_cell.length_b   1.000
_cell.length_c   1.000
_cell.angle_alpha   90.00
_cell.angle_beta   90.00
_cell.angle_gamma   90.00
#
_symmetry.space_group_name_H-M   'P 1'
#
loop_
_entity.id
_entity.type
_entity.pdbx_description
1 polymer ?
#
loop_
_entity_poly.entity_id
_entity_poly.type
_entity_poly.pdbx_seq_one_letter_code
_entity_poly.pdbx_strand_id
1 'polypeptide(L)'
;MNAIDELANVEAIVASARDAQKDYEVNGSQERYDTAAQAAAWAIMEPSRNKELAELAVQTTGLGNVADKIIKNHRKTLGLMRDIADAKTFGVISDDRATGITEIARPIGVIGSVVPSTNPAATPANNIINALKCGNAIVLSPSPKGVKCCERLIEHIHAEFDKIGENKNLVQMIPAPGSKEKTQRLLEIADLVAVTGSQNNVKRAYTCGTPAVAVGAGNVSVIIDETADLSAAAQKISASKTFDNATSCSSENAIIVVDEIFDVFMSELEKFGGSLVGDEKSIVSKLWPDGHLNKDVIAQDADKMLAALNLEDQVGEGTKFIIVETKGIGSDHPLSGEKLSRVLALYRAKDFNEAVKITAKIQAHQGAGHSVGLHSTLDERAHALALQIPTCRIIVNQAHCFATGGAFNNGMPFSLSMGCGSWGGNSIDDNLHWKHFMQSTKIVRVIADNEPEVSDIFGQYWQRAGK
;
A
#
# COMPACT_ATOMS: atom_id res chain seq x y z
N MET A 1 -14.38 24.18 22.18
CA MET A 1 -14.25 22.88 22.88
C MET A 1 -12.86 22.83 23.48
N ASN A 2 -12.71 22.47 24.74
CA ASN A 2 -11.38 22.30 25.30
C ASN A 2 -10.80 20.92 24.90
N ALA A 3 -9.50 20.71 25.11
CA ALA A 3 -8.83 19.46 24.68
C ALA A 3 -9.43 18.19 25.34
N ILE A 4 -10.00 18.31 26.55
CA ILE A 4 -10.65 17.19 27.25
C ILE A 4 -11.95 16.82 26.55
N ASP A 5 -12.78 17.80 26.15
CA ASP A 5 -14.03 17.56 25.44
C ASP A 5 -13.78 16.92 24.06
N GLU A 6 -12.68 17.29 23.41
CA GLU A 6 -12.30 16.72 22.09
C GLU A 6 -11.91 15.25 22.20
N LEU A 7 -11.20 14.84 23.23
CA LEU A 7 -10.85 13.44 23.47
C LEU A 7 -12.07 12.62 23.91
N ALA A 8 -12.93 13.17 24.77
CA ALA A 8 -14.19 12.55 25.16
C ALA A 8 -15.11 12.26 23.95
N ASN A 9 -15.08 13.14 22.94
CA ASN A 9 -15.83 12.90 21.70
C ASN A 9 -15.26 11.69 20.91
N VAL A 10 -13.94 11.53 20.84
CA VAL A 10 -13.33 10.34 20.22
C VAL A 10 -13.74 9.06 20.95
N GLU A 11 -13.74 9.10 22.29
CA GLU A 11 -14.17 7.97 23.12
C GLU A 11 -15.65 7.60 22.89
N ALA A 12 -16.52 8.60 22.79
CA ALA A 12 -17.93 8.38 22.50
C ALA A 12 -18.17 7.75 21.12
N ILE A 13 -17.41 8.17 20.10
CA ILE A 13 -17.48 7.59 18.76
C ILE A 13 -17.03 6.12 18.79
N VAL A 14 -15.91 5.81 19.43
CA VAL A 14 -15.44 4.42 19.55
C VAL A 14 -16.41 3.57 20.36
N ALA A 15 -17.02 4.12 21.42
CA ALA A 15 -18.02 3.41 22.20
C ALA A 15 -19.29 3.08 21.34
N SER A 16 -19.80 4.04 20.58
CA SER A 16 -20.95 3.81 19.69
C SER A 16 -20.62 2.82 18.55
N ALA A 17 -19.39 2.87 18.03
CA ALA A 17 -18.90 1.88 17.05
C ALA A 17 -18.83 0.47 17.68
N ARG A 18 -18.38 0.36 18.92
CA ARG A 18 -18.30 -0.90 19.66
C ARG A 18 -19.68 -1.50 19.93
N ASP A 19 -20.67 -0.68 20.27
CA ASP A 19 -22.04 -1.16 20.48
C ASP A 19 -22.66 -1.63 19.15
N ALA A 20 -22.43 -0.91 18.06
CA ALA A 20 -22.85 -1.34 16.73
C ALA A 20 -22.17 -2.65 16.30
N GLN A 21 -20.86 -2.79 16.59
CA GLN A 21 -20.09 -4.00 16.28
C GLN A 21 -20.60 -5.22 17.04
N LYS A 22 -20.95 -5.06 18.32
CA LYS A 22 -21.53 -6.16 19.12
C LYS A 22 -22.83 -6.66 18.52
N ASP A 23 -23.75 -5.76 18.09
CA ASP A 23 -24.96 -6.16 17.37
C ASP A 23 -24.64 -6.84 16.05
N TYR A 24 -23.66 -6.31 15.31
CA TYR A 24 -23.21 -6.84 14.03
C TYR A 24 -22.64 -8.26 14.15
N GLU A 25 -21.92 -8.57 15.25
CA GLU A 25 -21.41 -9.91 15.56
C GLU A 25 -22.53 -10.85 16.04
N VAL A 26 -23.34 -10.43 17.02
CA VAL A 26 -24.38 -11.29 17.64
C VAL A 26 -25.46 -11.68 16.64
N ASN A 27 -25.90 -10.75 15.82
CA ASN A 27 -26.88 -10.96 14.76
C ASN A 27 -26.22 -11.17 13.39
N GLY A 28 -24.93 -11.57 13.38
CA GLY A 28 -24.11 -11.74 12.18
C GLY A 28 -24.52 -12.93 11.32
N SER A 29 -24.19 -12.85 10.07
CA SER A 29 -24.19 -13.95 9.11
C SER A 29 -23.21 -13.62 7.99
N GLN A 30 -22.78 -14.63 7.23
CA GLN A 30 -21.93 -14.40 6.07
C GLN A 30 -22.60 -13.45 5.07
N GLU A 31 -23.91 -13.64 4.85
CA GLU A 31 -24.72 -12.80 3.94
C GLU A 31 -24.78 -11.34 4.40
N ARG A 32 -24.99 -11.08 5.71
CA ARG A 32 -24.99 -9.71 6.26
C ARG A 32 -23.66 -9.02 6.07
N TYR A 33 -22.54 -9.75 6.36
CA TYR A 33 -21.19 -9.21 6.19
C TYR A 33 -20.86 -8.94 4.72
N ASP A 34 -21.25 -9.84 3.83
CA ASP A 34 -21.06 -9.68 2.39
C ASP A 34 -21.87 -8.50 1.84
N THR A 35 -23.12 -8.37 2.25
CA THR A 35 -24.00 -7.27 1.82
C THR A 35 -23.50 -5.91 2.31
N ALA A 36 -23.05 -5.80 3.56
CA ALA A 36 -22.48 -4.56 4.08
C ALA A 36 -21.15 -4.17 3.37
N ALA A 37 -20.29 -5.15 3.09
CA ALA A 37 -19.07 -4.93 2.32
C ALA A 37 -19.38 -4.50 0.87
N GLN A 38 -20.38 -5.11 0.22
CA GLN A 38 -20.86 -4.74 -1.12
C GLN A 38 -21.46 -3.33 -1.14
N ALA A 39 -22.25 -2.96 -0.13
CA ALA A 39 -22.80 -1.61 0.00
C ALA A 39 -21.69 -0.55 0.10
N ALA A 40 -20.69 -0.79 0.94
CA ALA A 40 -19.54 0.10 1.05
C ALA A 40 -18.72 0.16 -0.25
N ALA A 41 -18.54 -0.96 -0.95
CA ALA A 41 -17.88 -0.99 -2.25
C ALA A 41 -18.65 -0.24 -3.32
N TRP A 42 -19.96 -0.40 -3.38
CA TRP A 42 -20.80 0.31 -4.34
C TRP A 42 -20.84 1.82 -4.09
N ALA A 43 -20.74 2.24 -2.84
CA ALA A 43 -20.69 3.65 -2.47
C ALA A 43 -19.54 4.43 -3.13
N ILE A 44 -18.40 3.80 -3.37
CA ILE A 44 -17.26 4.40 -4.09
C ILE A 44 -17.24 4.06 -5.58
N MET A 45 -17.86 2.94 -5.99
CA MET A 45 -17.80 2.47 -7.39
C MET A 45 -18.90 3.06 -8.28
N GLU A 46 -20.01 3.52 -7.71
CA GLU A 46 -21.07 4.14 -8.49
C GLU A 46 -20.47 5.32 -9.30
N PRO A 47 -20.67 5.37 -10.64
CA PRO A 47 -19.90 6.24 -11.52
C PRO A 47 -19.93 7.72 -11.14
N SER A 48 -21.08 8.27 -10.72
CA SER A 48 -21.20 9.69 -10.36
C SER A 48 -20.49 9.99 -9.04
N ARG A 49 -20.57 9.10 -8.06
CA ARG A 49 -19.89 9.20 -6.76
C ARG A 49 -18.39 9.00 -6.88
N ASN A 50 -17.95 8.04 -7.71
CA ASN A 50 -16.53 7.85 -7.99
C ASN A 50 -15.90 9.12 -8.58
N LYS A 51 -16.58 9.75 -9.55
CA LYS A 51 -16.14 11.00 -10.14
C LYS A 51 -16.09 12.12 -9.08
N GLU A 52 -17.15 12.30 -8.30
CA GLU A 52 -17.21 13.30 -7.23
C GLU A 52 -16.08 13.12 -6.21
N LEU A 53 -15.85 11.90 -5.74
CA LEU A 53 -14.78 11.60 -4.78
C LEU A 53 -13.39 11.83 -5.37
N ALA A 54 -13.17 11.53 -6.66
CA ALA A 54 -11.91 11.79 -7.33
C ALA A 54 -11.65 13.31 -7.50
N GLU A 55 -12.67 14.07 -7.90
CA GLU A 55 -12.61 15.54 -7.99
C GLU A 55 -12.32 16.18 -6.63
N LEU A 56 -13.04 15.75 -5.59
CA LEU A 56 -12.89 16.23 -4.23
C LEU A 56 -11.50 15.89 -3.66
N ALA A 57 -10.98 14.69 -3.94
CA ALA A 57 -9.64 14.28 -3.53
C ALA A 57 -8.56 15.19 -4.12
N VAL A 58 -8.60 15.47 -5.43
CA VAL A 58 -7.64 16.38 -6.09
C VAL A 58 -7.80 17.82 -5.58
N GLN A 59 -9.03 18.30 -5.49
CA GLN A 59 -9.32 19.67 -5.03
C GLN A 59 -8.79 19.93 -3.61
N THR A 60 -8.97 18.99 -2.70
CA THR A 60 -8.63 19.20 -1.28
C THR A 60 -7.18 18.88 -0.94
N THR A 61 -6.58 17.93 -1.64
CA THR A 61 -5.19 17.51 -1.38
C THR A 61 -4.17 18.21 -2.27
N GLY A 62 -4.56 18.61 -3.48
CA GLY A 62 -3.66 19.07 -4.53
C GLY A 62 -2.78 17.97 -5.13
N LEU A 63 -3.13 16.69 -4.95
CA LEU A 63 -2.28 15.55 -5.31
C LEU A 63 -2.94 14.65 -6.36
N GLY A 64 -2.16 14.26 -7.37
CA GLY A 64 -2.61 13.36 -8.44
C GLY A 64 -3.51 14.05 -9.47
N ASN A 65 -4.26 13.26 -10.21
CA ASN A 65 -5.23 13.76 -11.20
C ASN A 65 -6.57 12.99 -11.13
N VAL A 66 -7.63 13.65 -11.58
CA VAL A 66 -9.02 13.14 -11.46
C VAL A 66 -9.21 11.84 -12.25
N ALA A 67 -8.72 11.78 -13.48
CA ALA A 67 -8.93 10.63 -14.36
C ALA A 67 -8.32 9.35 -13.77
N ASP A 68 -7.07 9.44 -13.30
CA ASP A 68 -6.38 8.30 -12.70
C ASP A 68 -6.96 7.91 -11.34
N LYS A 69 -7.49 8.87 -10.56
CA LYS A 69 -8.17 8.55 -9.29
C LYS A 69 -9.48 7.81 -9.53
N ILE A 70 -10.24 8.15 -10.57
CA ILE A 70 -11.44 7.40 -10.98
C ILE A 70 -11.07 5.95 -11.31
N ILE A 71 -10.01 5.76 -12.12
CA ILE A 71 -9.50 4.43 -12.48
C ILE A 71 -9.03 3.68 -11.23
N LYS A 72 -8.30 4.35 -10.34
CA LYS A 72 -7.77 3.77 -9.11
C LYS A 72 -8.90 3.32 -8.18
N ASN A 73 -9.87 4.18 -7.90
CA ASN A 73 -11.04 3.87 -7.07
C ASN A 73 -11.76 2.63 -7.62
N HIS A 74 -12.05 2.61 -8.91
CA HIS A 74 -12.71 1.49 -9.57
C HIS A 74 -11.89 0.20 -9.49
N ARG A 75 -10.63 0.22 -9.98
CA ARG A 75 -9.78 -0.98 -10.02
C ARG A 75 -9.54 -1.59 -8.65
N LYS A 76 -9.19 -0.75 -7.67
CA LYS A 76 -8.86 -1.22 -6.33
C LYS A 76 -10.06 -1.80 -5.61
N THR A 77 -11.24 -1.20 -5.79
CA THR A 77 -12.46 -1.70 -5.17
C THR A 77 -12.98 -2.97 -5.86
N LEU A 78 -13.04 -3.00 -7.20
CA LEU A 78 -13.49 -4.18 -7.93
C LEU A 78 -12.55 -5.37 -7.70
N GLY A 79 -11.23 -5.13 -7.68
CA GLY A 79 -10.26 -6.17 -7.40
C GLY A 79 -10.36 -6.71 -5.97
N LEU A 80 -10.53 -5.84 -4.98
CA LEU A 80 -10.78 -6.27 -3.60
C LEU A 80 -12.06 -7.11 -3.51
N MET A 81 -13.15 -6.69 -4.14
CA MET A 81 -14.42 -7.44 -4.12
C MET A 81 -14.26 -8.81 -4.76
N ARG A 82 -13.48 -8.96 -5.85
CA ARG A 82 -13.08 -10.26 -6.40
C ARG A 82 -12.35 -11.13 -5.38
N ASP A 83 -11.38 -10.55 -4.68
CA ASP A 83 -10.51 -11.29 -3.75
C ASP A 83 -11.25 -11.78 -2.50
N ILE A 84 -12.34 -11.09 -2.11
CA ILE A 84 -13.12 -11.44 -0.92
C ILE A 84 -14.44 -12.16 -1.22
N ALA A 85 -14.79 -12.37 -2.49
CA ALA A 85 -16.09 -12.93 -2.90
C ALA A 85 -16.39 -14.27 -2.20
N ASP A 86 -15.41 -15.19 -2.21
CA ASP A 86 -15.54 -16.53 -1.62
C ASP A 86 -14.92 -16.63 -0.22
N ALA A 87 -14.48 -15.52 0.37
CA ALA A 87 -13.87 -15.52 1.69
C ALA A 87 -14.88 -15.82 2.78
N LYS A 88 -14.67 -16.91 3.51
CA LYS A 88 -15.45 -17.28 4.68
C LYS A 88 -14.95 -16.50 5.89
N THR A 89 -15.81 -15.63 6.42
CA THR A 89 -15.50 -14.73 7.54
C THR A 89 -16.52 -14.80 8.68
N PHE A 90 -17.43 -15.78 8.59
CA PHE A 90 -18.43 -16.05 9.60
C PHE A 90 -18.60 -17.56 9.82
N GLY A 91 -18.79 -17.97 11.07
CA GLY A 91 -19.00 -19.38 11.45
C GLY A 91 -17.76 -20.24 11.26
N VAL A 92 -17.97 -21.51 10.94
CA VAL A 92 -16.88 -22.48 10.72
C VAL A 92 -16.20 -22.18 9.37
N ILE A 93 -14.90 -21.85 9.43
CA ILE A 93 -14.07 -21.56 8.25
C ILE A 93 -13.18 -22.73 7.86
N SER A 94 -12.87 -23.63 8.78
CA SER A 94 -12.12 -24.86 8.56
C SER A 94 -12.56 -25.93 9.54
N ASP A 95 -12.69 -27.19 9.09
CA ASP A 95 -12.92 -28.35 9.95
C ASP A 95 -12.04 -29.50 9.46
N ASP A 96 -10.87 -29.63 10.06
CA ASP A 96 -9.89 -30.67 9.74
C ASP A 96 -9.94 -31.78 10.78
N ARG A 97 -10.53 -32.90 10.41
CA ARG A 97 -10.67 -34.08 11.29
C ARG A 97 -9.35 -34.80 11.48
N ALA A 98 -8.39 -34.71 10.60
CA ALA A 98 -7.11 -35.36 10.71
C ALA A 98 -6.26 -34.72 11.83
N THR A 99 -6.32 -33.40 11.96
CA THR A 99 -5.68 -32.67 13.05
C THR A 99 -6.59 -32.44 14.25
N GLY A 100 -7.87 -32.81 14.17
CA GLY A 100 -8.87 -32.59 15.21
C GLY A 100 -9.23 -31.11 15.45
N ILE A 101 -8.89 -30.20 14.51
CA ILE A 101 -9.06 -28.75 14.66
C ILE A 101 -10.22 -28.26 13.82
N THR A 102 -11.18 -27.57 14.48
CA THR A 102 -12.20 -26.76 13.84
C THR A 102 -11.91 -25.30 14.10
N GLU A 103 -11.84 -24.45 13.06
CA GLU A 103 -11.65 -23.02 13.19
C GLU A 103 -12.96 -22.27 12.96
N ILE A 104 -13.26 -21.34 13.85
CA ILE A 104 -14.42 -20.48 13.80
C ILE A 104 -13.94 -19.04 13.63
N ALA A 105 -14.42 -18.35 12.58
CA ALA A 105 -14.12 -16.93 12.35
C ALA A 105 -14.65 -16.06 13.49
N ARG A 106 -13.86 -15.09 13.93
CA ARG A 106 -14.22 -14.10 14.94
C ARG A 106 -13.81 -12.70 14.48
N PRO A 107 -14.69 -11.72 14.64
CA PRO A 107 -14.32 -10.31 14.50
C PRO A 107 -13.22 -9.92 15.49
N ILE A 108 -12.48 -8.88 15.18
CA ILE A 108 -11.53 -8.26 16.10
C ILE A 108 -12.25 -7.28 17.04
N GLY A 109 -13.19 -6.49 16.50
CA GLY A 109 -13.92 -5.48 17.23
C GLY A 109 -13.98 -4.14 16.49
N VAL A 110 -13.47 -3.08 17.08
CA VAL A 110 -13.38 -1.74 16.47
C VAL A 110 -11.99 -1.53 15.88
N ILE A 111 -11.93 -1.24 14.59
CA ILE A 111 -10.69 -0.95 13.87
C ILE A 111 -10.45 0.56 13.89
N GLY A 112 -9.30 1.01 14.40
CA GLY A 112 -8.83 2.39 14.27
C GLY A 112 -7.97 2.53 13.01
N SER A 113 -8.41 3.35 12.02
CA SER A 113 -7.69 3.43 10.73
C SER A 113 -7.17 4.82 10.44
N VAL A 114 -5.84 4.97 10.28
CA VAL A 114 -5.20 6.21 9.85
C VAL A 114 -5.01 6.22 8.33
N VAL A 115 -5.54 7.27 7.70
CA VAL A 115 -5.67 7.37 6.24
C VAL A 115 -4.79 8.49 5.67
N PRO A 116 -3.98 8.22 4.60
CA PRO A 116 -3.10 9.22 4.01
C PRO A 116 -3.84 10.21 3.12
N SER A 117 -3.21 11.36 2.84
CA SER A 117 -3.72 12.35 1.88
C SER A 117 -3.60 11.92 0.42
N THR A 118 -2.69 11.00 0.11
CA THR A 118 -2.45 10.55 -1.28
C THR A 118 -3.65 9.81 -1.89
N ASN A 119 -4.42 9.08 -1.07
CA ASN A 119 -5.59 8.32 -1.51
C ASN A 119 -6.74 8.43 -0.49
N PRO A 120 -7.37 9.60 -0.33
CA PRO A 120 -8.32 9.88 0.75
C PRO A 120 -9.71 9.22 0.54
N ALA A 121 -9.96 8.63 -0.64
CA ALA A 121 -11.15 7.81 -0.92
C ALA A 121 -10.81 6.32 -0.98
N ALA A 122 -9.84 5.92 -1.82
CA ALA A 122 -9.56 4.51 -2.10
C ALA A 122 -9.00 3.76 -0.88
N THR A 123 -8.08 4.37 -0.11
CA THR A 123 -7.51 3.71 1.07
C THR A 123 -8.56 3.46 2.17
N PRO A 124 -9.36 4.47 2.59
CA PRO A 124 -10.40 4.20 3.58
C PRO A 124 -11.45 3.22 3.08
N ALA A 125 -11.89 3.30 1.80
CA ALA A 125 -12.84 2.33 1.24
C ALA A 125 -12.29 0.89 1.32
N ASN A 126 -11.01 0.67 0.98
CA ASN A 126 -10.39 -0.64 1.09
C ASN A 126 -10.41 -1.17 2.53
N ASN A 127 -10.05 -0.35 3.52
CA ASN A 127 -10.05 -0.73 4.93
C ASN A 127 -11.47 -0.97 5.46
N ILE A 128 -12.45 -0.14 5.08
CA ILE A 128 -13.86 -0.28 5.46
C ILE A 128 -14.42 -1.61 4.94
N ILE A 129 -14.22 -1.91 3.66
CA ILE A 129 -14.73 -3.13 3.02
C ILE A 129 -14.17 -4.38 3.73
N ASN A 130 -12.86 -4.42 3.99
CA ASN A 130 -12.22 -5.51 4.72
C ASN A 130 -12.74 -5.64 6.16
N ALA A 131 -12.91 -4.53 6.87
CA ALA A 131 -13.44 -4.52 8.23
C ALA A 131 -14.87 -5.06 8.30
N LEU A 132 -15.77 -4.58 7.43
CA LEU A 132 -17.18 -5.02 7.37
C LEU A 132 -17.30 -6.49 6.96
N LYS A 133 -16.51 -6.94 5.96
CA LYS A 133 -16.46 -8.34 5.54
C LYS A 133 -16.12 -9.29 6.70
N CYS A 134 -15.37 -8.81 7.68
CA CYS A 134 -14.92 -9.59 8.84
C CYS A 134 -15.71 -9.30 10.13
N GLY A 135 -16.86 -8.64 10.04
CA GLY A 135 -17.74 -8.40 11.19
C GLY A 135 -17.30 -7.30 12.16
N ASN A 136 -16.37 -6.41 11.73
CA ASN A 136 -15.85 -5.32 12.53
C ASN A 136 -16.60 -4.01 12.26
N ALA A 137 -16.52 -3.09 13.24
CA ALA A 137 -16.72 -1.67 13.02
C ALA A 137 -15.36 -0.99 12.75
N ILE A 138 -15.40 0.19 12.12
CA ILE A 138 -14.20 0.96 11.79
C ILE A 138 -14.40 2.45 12.06
N VAL A 139 -13.38 3.08 12.68
CA VAL A 139 -13.31 4.51 12.90
C VAL A 139 -12.08 5.06 12.20
N LEU A 140 -12.28 6.03 11.28
CA LEU A 140 -11.21 6.61 10.48
C LEU A 140 -10.60 7.84 11.16
N SER A 141 -9.29 7.99 11.00
CA SER A 141 -8.54 9.22 11.28
C SER A 141 -7.88 9.69 9.98
N PRO A 142 -8.57 10.49 9.16
CA PRO A 142 -8.00 10.99 7.92
C PRO A 142 -6.96 12.08 8.13
N SER A 143 -6.02 12.18 7.20
CA SER A 143 -5.10 13.32 7.14
C SER A 143 -5.90 14.63 6.96
N PRO A 144 -5.42 15.78 7.47
CA PRO A 144 -6.18 17.04 7.43
C PRO A 144 -6.69 17.44 6.04
N LYS A 145 -5.88 17.20 5.00
CA LYS A 145 -6.29 17.48 3.61
C LYS A 145 -7.29 16.47 3.05
N GLY A 146 -7.39 15.28 3.63
CA GLY A 146 -8.30 14.21 3.19
C GLY A 146 -9.66 14.19 3.87
N VAL A 147 -9.87 14.99 4.92
CA VAL A 147 -11.08 14.98 5.77
C VAL A 147 -12.37 15.06 4.93
N LYS A 148 -12.51 16.09 4.10
CA LYS A 148 -13.72 16.30 3.29
C LYS A 148 -14.03 15.13 2.35
N CYS A 149 -12.99 14.54 1.76
CA CYS A 149 -13.16 13.38 0.89
C CYS A 149 -13.60 12.14 1.68
N CYS A 150 -13.04 11.90 2.88
CA CYS A 150 -13.48 10.82 3.75
C CYS A 150 -14.89 11.02 4.27
N GLU A 151 -15.27 12.25 4.68
CA GLU A 151 -16.64 12.58 5.08
C GLU A 151 -17.63 12.23 3.97
N ARG A 152 -17.34 12.66 2.75
CA ARG A 152 -18.21 12.41 1.60
C ARG A 152 -18.33 10.91 1.27
N LEU A 153 -17.22 10.17 1.37
CA LEU A 153 -17.24 8.70 1.22
C LEU A 153 -18.15 8.05 2.27
N ILE A 154 -18.05 8.45 3.54
CA ILE A 154 -18.88 7.91 4.63
C ILE A 154 -20.36 8.25 4.40
N GLU A 155 -20.68 9.48 3.96
CA GLU A 155 -22.06 9.85 3.61
C GLU A 155 -22.63 8.92 2.52
N HIS A 156 -21.85 8.62 1.49
CA HIS A 156 -22.27 7.66 0.45
C HIS A 156 -22.45 6.25 1.00
N ILE A 157 -21.58 5.78 1.89
CA ILE A 157 -21.71 4.47 2.54
C ILE A 157 -22.98 4.44 3.42
N HIS A 158 -23.21 5.48 4.22
CA HIS A 158 -24.42 5.59 5.05
C HIS A 158 -25.70 5.61 4.23
N ALA A 159 -25.68 6.24 3.04
CA ALA A 159 -26.82 6.20 2.12
C ALA A 159 -27.07 4.79 1.55
N GLU A 160 -26.03 3.99 1.33
CA GLU A 160 -26.21 2.57 0.97
C GLU A 160 -26.69 1.73 2.18
N PHE A 161 -26.18 2.01 3.39
CA PHE A 161 -26.62 1.34 4.60
C PHE A 161 -28.10 1.57 4.90
N ASP A 162 -28.65 2.78 4.64
CA ASP A 162 -30.08 3.05 4.76
C ASP A 162 -30.93 2.11 3.88
N LYS A 163 -30.43 1.72 2.71
CA LYS A 163 -31.18 0.85 1.78
C LYS A 163 -31.26 -0.61 2.25
N ILE A 164 -30.25 -1.04 3.02
CA ILE A 164 -30.15 -2.42 3.51
C ILE A 164 -30.48 -2.55 5.01
N GLY A 165 -30.82 -1.43 5.67
CA GLY A 165 -31.14 -1.39 7.10
C GLY A 165 -29.92 -1.64 8.02
N GLU A 166 -28.68 -1.32 7.57
CA GLU A 166 -27.49 -1.56 8.37
C GLU A 166 -27.15 -0.34 9.26
N ASN A 167 -26.49 -0.60 10.38
CA ASN A 167 -26.16 0.41 11.38
C ASN A 167 -25.00 1.30 10.93
N LYS A 168 -25.26 2.60 10.77
CA LYS A 168 -24.27 3.61 10.34
C LYS A 168 -23.05 3.73 11.28
N ASN A 169 -23.23 3.40 12.57
CA ASN A 169 -22.15 3.45 13.55
C ASN A 169 -21.05 2.39 13.31
N LEU A 170 -21.27 1.45 12.38
CA LEU A 170 -20.22 0.53 11.95
C LEU A 170 -19.09 1.25 11.18
N VAL A 171 -19.38 2.39 10.54
CA VAL A 171 -18.41 3.16 9.77
C VAL A 171 -18.45 4.63 10.20
N GLN A 172 -17.44 5.06 10.92
CA GLN A 172 -17.36 6.42 11.45
C GLN A 172 -15.96 7.02 11.21
N MET A 173 -15.80 8.29 11.53
CA MET A 173 -14.49 8.96 11.57
C MET A 173 -14.42 9.94 12.76
N ILE A 174 -13.19 10.25 13.18
CA ILE A 174 -12.98 11.31 14.18
C ILE A 174 -13.37 12.67 13.57
N PRO A 175 -14.04 13.54 14.34
CA PRO A 175 -14.54 14.80 13.81
C PRO A 175 -13.43 15.80 13.52
N ALA A 176 -13.67 16.62 12.50
CA ALA A 176 -12.82 17.76 12.18
C ALA A 176 -12.85 18.85 13.29
N PRO A 177 -11.77 19.61 13.48
CA PRO A 177 -10.44 19.41 12.92
C PRO A 177 -9.74 18.17 13.50
N GLY A 178 -9.03 17.43 12.65
CA GLY A 178 -8.19 16.32 13.09
C GLY A 178 -6.96 16.84 13.84
N SER A 179 -6.56 16.15 14.91
CA SER A 179 -5.34 16.46 15.64
C SER A 179 -4.51 15.21 15.91
N LYS A 180 -3.24 15.41 16.29
CA LYS A 180 -2.36 14.31 16.68
C LYS A 180 -2.85 13.60 17.93
N GLU A 181 -3.43 14.33 18.85
CA GLU A 181 -3.95 13.85 20.12
C GLU A 181 -5.21 13.00 19.92
N LYS A 182 -6.16 13.45 19.10
CA LYS A 182 -7.34 12.66 18.69
C LYS A 182 -6.95 11.36 17.99
N THR A 183 -6.01 11.45 17.05
CA THR A 183 -5.49 10.27 16.37
C THR A 183 -4.83 9.31 17.36
N GLN A 184 -3.98 9.81 18.27
CA GLN A 184 -3.33 9.00 19.30
C GLN A 184 -4.36 8.31 20.19
N ARG A 185 -5.40 9.05 20.63
CA ARG A 185 -6.46 8.48 21.46
C ARG A 185 -7.21 7.36 20.74
N LEU A 186 -7.55 7.55 19.47
CA LEU A 186 -8.15 6.48 18.65
C LEU A 186 -7.25 5.23 18.59
N LEU A 187 -5.95 5.42 18.38
CA LEU A 187 -5.00 4.30 18.30
C LEU A 187 -4.94 3.50 19.62
N GLU A 188 -5.08 4.18 20.78
CA GLU A 188 -4.99 3.57 22.11
C GLU A 188 -6.24 2.79 22.53
N ILE A 189 -7.42 3.17 22.01
CA ILE A 189 -8.71 2.59 22.46
C ILE A 189 -9.40 1.69 21.45
N ALA A 190 -8.85 1.58 20.24
CA ALA A 190 -9.28 0.61 19.24
C ALA A 190 -8.81 -0.81 19.59
N ASP A 191 -9.39 -1.83 18.95
CA ASP A 191 -9.01 -3.23 19.18
C ASP A 191 -7.92 -3.69 18.20
N LEU A 192 -7.84 -3.07 17.02
CA LEU A 192 -6.76 -3.18 16.05
C LEU A 192 -6.54 -1.83 15.38
N VAL A 193 -5.29 -1.52 15.08
CA VAL A 193 -4.92 -0.30 14.37
C VAL A 193 -4.43 -0.63 12.96
N ALA A 194 -5.06 -0.03 11.94
CA ALA A 194 -4.65 -0.14 10.53
C ALA A 194 -4.15 1.23 10.05
N VAL A 195 -2.84 1.37 9.82
CA VAL A 195 -2.22 2.64 9.47
C VAL A 195 -1.53 2.58 8.12
N THR A 196 -1.91 3.49 7.23
CA THR A 196 -1.19 3.76 5.98
C THR A 196 -0.77 5.22 5.97
N GLY A 197 0.54 5.51 5.93
CA GLY A 197 0.97 6.89 6.00
C GLY A 197 2.47 7.09 6.23
N SER A 198 2.82 8.24 6.82
CA SER A 198 4.21 8.59 7.09
C SER A 198 4.86 7.66 8.12
N GLN A 199 6.20 7.55 8.07
CA GLN A 199 6.97 6.76 9.04
C GLN A 199 6.67 7.15 10.50
N ASN A 200 6.37 8.43 10.76
CA ASN A 200 5.98 8.88 12.09
C ASN A 200 4.64 8.26 12.54
N ASN A 201 3.65 8.15 11.65
CA ASN A 201 2.38 7.51 11.97
C ASN A 201 2.56 5.99 12.16
N VAL A 202 3.41 5.36 11.34
CA VAL A 202 3.77 3.94 11.50
C VAL A 202 4.43 3.70 12.86
N LYS A 203 5.40 4.52 13.25
CA LYS A 203 6.05 4.43 14.57
C LYS A 203 5.04 4.59 15.70
N ARG A 204 4.14 5.58 15.61
CA ARG A 204 3.08 5.79 16.62
C ARG A 204 2.15 4.59 16.74
N ALA A 205 1.76 3.97 15.63
CA ALA A 205 0.94 2.77 15.63
C ALA A 205 1.62 1.61 16.37
N TYR A 206 2.90 1.34 16.09
CA TYR A 206 3.63 0.27 16.77
C TYR A 206 4.00 0.55 18.22
N THR A 207 3.81 1.79 18.71
CA THR A 207 4.11 2.20 20.08
C THR A 207 2.88 2.58 20.90
N CYS A 208 1.66 2.49 20.35
CA CYS A 208 0.43 2.90 21.05
C CYS A 208 -0.08 1.87 22.07
N GLY A 209 0.42 0.65 22.04
CA GLY A 209 -0.01 -0.43 22.93
C GLY A 209 -1.13 -1.31 22.38
N THR A 210 -1.82 -0.90 21.31
CA THR A 210 -2.84 -1.68 20.59
C THR A 210 -2.18 -2.51 19.50
N PRO A 211 -2.63 -3.75 19.22
CA PRO A 211 -2.19 -4.50 18.06
C PRO A 211 -2.30 -3.66 16.79
N ALA A 212 -1.24 -3.65 15.96
CA ALA A 212 -1.16 -2.75 14.84
C ALA A 212 -0.70 -3.45 13.55
N VAL A 213 -1.33 -3.07 12.44
CA VAL A 213 -0.88 -3.32 11.08
C VAL A 213 -0.61 -1.95 10.44
N ALA A 214 0.65 -1.59 10.36
CA ALA A 214 1.04 -0.27 9.88
C ALA A 214 2.06 -0.39 8.76
N VAL A 215 1.85 0.35 7.68
CA VAL A 215 2.70 0.35 6.48
C VAL A 215 3.09 1.79 6.13
N GLY A 216 4.35 1.96 5.72
CA GLY A 216 4.95 3.27 5.49
C GLY A 216 5.34 3.52 4.04
N ALA A 217 6.40 4.32 3.88
CA ALA A 217 6.95 4.72 2.60
C ALA A 217 7.56 3.53 1.85
N GLY A 218 7.42 3.55 0.53
CA GLY A 218 8.18 2.71 -0.39
C GLY A 218 9.37 3.46 -0.99
N ASN A 219 10.25 2.73 -1.66
CA ASN A 219 11.28 3.31 -2.51
C ASN A 219 11.64 2.30 -3.61
N VAL A 220 10.78 2.22 -4.61
CA VAL A 220 10.87 1.17 -5.63
C VAL A 220 12.06 1.38 -6.54
N SER A 221 12.89 0.36 -6.64
CA SER A 221 13.98 0.23 -7.61
C SER A 221 13.64 -0.86 -8.63
N VAL A 222 13.88 -0.60 -9.92
CA VAL A 222 13.58 -1.53 -11.01
C VAL A 222 14.85 -1.80 -11.80
N ILE A 223 15.21 -3.08 -11.96
CA ILE A 223 16.34 -3.52 -12.78
C ILE A 223 15.84 -3.83 -14.18
N ILE A 224 16.57 -3.35 -15.19
CA ILE A 224 16.38 -3.68 -16.60
C ILE A 224 17.67 -4.35 -17.08
N ASP A 225 17.57 -5.63 -17.37
CA ASP A 225 18.74 -6.40 -17.82
C ASP A 225 18.78 -6.58 -19.34
N GLU A 226 19.87 -7.15 -19.83
CA GLU A 226 20.14 -7.34 -21.26
C GLU A 226 19.18 -8.29 -21.97
N THR A 227 18.37 -9.04 -21.24
CA THR A 227 17.40 -9.98 -21.79
C THR A 227 16.00 -9.40 -21.91
N ALA A 228 15.78 -8.21 -21.33
CA ALA A 228 14.46 -7.58 -21.28
C ALA A 228 13.92 -7.22 -22.67
N ASP A 229 12.59 -7.30 -22.83
CA ASP A 229 11.90 -6.58 -23.91
C ASP A 229 11.91 -5.09 -23.57
N LEU A 230 12.85 -4.36 -24.18
CA LEU A 230 13.14 -2.98 -23.85
C LEU A 230 11.96 -2.04 -24.11
N SER A 231 11.24 -2.25 -25.21
CA SER A 231 10.08 -1.41 -25.56
C SER A 231 8.92 -1.64 -24.58
N ALA A 232 8.63 -2.90 -24.28
CA ALA A 232 7.61 -3.26 -23.30
C ALA A 232 7.98 -2.80 -21.88
N ALA A 233 9.25 -2.87 -21.49
CA ALA A 233 9.76 -2.38 -20.21
C ALA A 233 9.58 -0.85 -20.10
N ALA A 234 10.01 -0.10 -21.13
CA ALA A 234 9.87 1.36 -21.17
C ALA A 234 8.41 1.81 -21.11
N GLN A 235 7.51 1.14 -21.85
CA GLN A 235 6.07 1.40 -21.81
C GLN A 235 5.48 1.19 -20.40
N LYS A 236 5.83 0.07 -19.75
CA LYS A 236 5.34 -0.27 -18.39
C LYS A 236 5.85 0.70 -17.34
N ILE A 237 7.13 1.08 -17.40
CA ILE A 237 7.74 2.07 -16.49
C ILE A 237 7.07 3.43 -16.68
N SER A 238 6.89 3.89 -17.92
CA SER A 238 6.18 5.13 -18.21
C SER A 238 4.75 5.12 -17.67
N ALA A 239 3.98 4.06 -17.96
CA ALA A 239 2.61 3.91 -17.48
C ALA A 239 2.54 3.94 -15.95
N SER A 240 3.46 3.25 -15.28
CA SER A 240 3.53 3.20 -13.81
C SER A 240 3.97 4.53 -13.21
N LYS A 241 5.00 5.17 -13.78
CA LYS A 241 5.56 6.42 -13.28
C LYS A 241 4.61 7.61 -13.42
N THR A 242 3.78 7.60 -14.45
CA THR A 242 2.86 8.71 -14.73
C THR A 242 1.50 8.56 -14.08
N PHE A 243 1.10 7.35 -13.69
CA PHE A 243 -0.21 7.08 -13.11
C PHE A 243 -0.43 7.86 -11.81
N ASP A 244 -1.50 8.62 -11.78
CA ASP A 244 -1.89 9.49 -10.65
C ASP A 244 -0.71 10.34 -10.14
N ASN A 245 0.13 10.80 -11.07
CA ASN A 245 1.31 11.64 -10.81
C ASN A 245 2.28 11.03 -9.78
N ALA A 246 2.42 9.70 -9.78
CA ALA A 246 3.27 8.96 -8.85
C ALA A 246 2.90 9.14 -7.37
N THR A 247 1.61 9.29 -7.04
CA THR A 247 1.14 9.35 -5.64
C THR A 247 1.30 8.03 -4.88
N SER A 248 1.57 6.92 -5.58
CA SER A 248 1.71 5.60 -4.97
C SER A 248 3.14 5.37 -4.49
N CYS A 249 3.30 4.83 -3.27
CA CYS A 249 4.58 4.33 -2.76
C CYS A 249 5.17 3.18 -3.60
N SER A 250 4.36 2.56 -4.47
CA SER A 250 4.76 1.52 -5.42
C SER A 250 5.10 2.07 -6.82
N SER A 251 5.13 3.39 -7.03
CA SER A 251 5.69 3.97 -8.25
C SER A 251 7.22 3.89 -8.23
N GLU A 252 7.82 3.66 -9.38
CA GLU A 252 9.27 3.57 -9.51
C GLU A 252 9.95 4.88 -9.05
N ASN A 253 10.94 4.78 -8.19
CA ASN A 253 11.81 5.88 -7.77
C ASN A 253 13.17 5.83 -8.43
N ALA A 254 13.66 4.64 -8.73
CA ALA A 254 14.91 4.41 -9.42
C ALA A 254 14.78 3.31 -10.48
N ILE A 255 15.51 3.45 -11.57
CA ILE A 255 15.81 2.40 -12.54
C ILE A 255 17.31 2.13 -12.55
N ILE A 256 17.67 0.85 -12.63
CA ILE A 256 19.03 0.38 -12.75
C ILE A 256 19.16 -0.35 -14.08
N VAL A 257 19.91 0.22 -15.01
CA VAL A 257 20.01 -0.25 -16.39
C VAL A 257 21.41 -0.84 -16.62
N VAL A 258 21.46 -2.07 -17.17
CA VAL A 258 22.73 -2.71 -17.52
C VAL A 258 23.36 -1.99 -18.72
N ASP A 259 24.69 -1.77 -18.67
CA ASP A 259 25.43 -0.97 -19.66
C ASP A 259 25.22 -1.42 -21.11
N GLU A 260 25.13 -2.74 -21.36
CA GLU A 260 24.96 -3.32 -22.70
C GLU A 260 23.73 -2.77 -23.45
N ILE A 261 22.65 -2.47 -22.73
CA ILE A 261 21.38 -2.04 -23.32
C ILE A 261 21.09 -0.55 -23.08
N PHE A 262 21.98 0.16 -22.41
CA PHE A 262 21.71 1.50 -21.87
C PHE A 262 21.18 2.48 -22.92
N ASP A 263 21.93 2.68 -24.01
CA ASP A 263 21.57 3.69 -25.02
C ASP A 263 20.26 3.35 -25.76
N VAL A 264 20.06 2.05 -26.04
CA VAL A 264 18.83 1.56 -26.65
C VAL A 264 17.64 1.75 -25.73
N PHE A 265 17.79 1.41 -24.45
CA PHE A 265 16.72 1.52 -23.48
C PHE A 265 16.35 2.99 -23.19
N MET A 266 17.33 3.90 -23.12
CA MET A 266 17.07 5.32 -22.99
C MET A 266 16.28 5.87 -24.17
N SER A 267 16.61 5.44 -25.38
CA SER A 267 15.84 5.80 -26.59
C SER A 267 14.40 5.27 -26.56
N GLU A 268 14.19 4.08 -26.00
CA GLU A 268 12.82 3.55 -25.79
C GLU A 268 12.05 4.37 -24.74
N LEU A 269 12.66 4.74 -23.60
CA LEU A 269 12.01 5.58 -22.59
C LEU A 269 11.61 6.96 -23.15
N GLU A 270 12.42 7.56 -24.02
CA GLU A 270 12.11 8.81 -24.69
C GLU A 270 10.84 8.71 -25.54
N LYS A 271 10.65 7.62 -26.29
CA LYS A 271 9.42 7.39 -27.07
C LYS A 271 8.15 7.36 -26.22
N PHE A 272 8.27 6.97 -24.95
CA PHE A 272 7.16 6.92 -23.99
C PHE A 272 7.07 8.16 -23.08
N GLY A 273 7.87 9.20 -23.35
CA GLY A 273 7.79 10.51 -22.68
C GLY A 273 8.76 10.68 -21.51
N GLY A 274 9.79 9.85 -21.39
CA GLY A 274 10.89 10.05 -20.44
C GLY A 274 11.94 11.00 -21.04
N SER A 275 12.34 12.05 -20.32
CA SER A 275 13.40 12.97 -20.76
C SER A 275 14.57 12.94 -19.80
N LEU A 276 15.77 12.64 -20.33
CA LEU A 276 16.99 12.70 -19.55
C LEU A 276 17.41 14.17 -19.35
N VAL A 277 17.66 14.55 -18.09
CA VAL A 277 18.14 15.88 -17.70
C VAL A 277 19.51 15.80 -17.05
N GLY A 278 20.42 16.72 -17.42
CA GLY A 278 21.84 16.53 -17.21
C GLY A 278 22.43 17.06 -15.89
N ASP A 279 21.83 18.03 -15.22
CA ASP A 279 22.42 18.67 -14.04
C ASP A 279 21.80 18.15 -12.73
N GLU A 280 22.38 17.02 -12.22
CA GLU A 280 21.96 16.42 -10.96
C GLU A 280 21.92 17.44 -9.81
N LYS A 281 22.95 18.29 -9.65
CA LYS A 281 23.03 19.22 -8.52
C LYS A 281 21.94 20.29 -8.58
N SER A 282 21.71 20.86 -9.78
CA SER A 282 20.65 21.82 -9.99
C SER A 282 19.27 21.20 -9.73
N ILE A 283 19.03 19.98 -10.20
CA ILE A 283 17.77 19.27 -9.96
C ILE A 283 17.57 18.99 -8.47
N VAL A 284 18.58 18.47 -7.78
CA VAL A 284 18.53 18.20 -6.35
C VAL A 284 18.23 19.46 -5.55
N SER A 285 18.86 20.61 -5.85
CA SER A 285 18.61 21.87 -5.15
C SER A 285 17.17 22.37 -5.30
N LYS A 286 16.52 22.10 -6.43
CA LYS A 286 15.13 22.48 -6.71
C LYS A 286 14.11 21.47 -6.15
N LEU A 287 14.47 20.17 -6.15
CA LEU A 287 13.63 19.13 -5.59
C LEU A 287 13.62 19.15 -4.05
N TRP A 288 14.73 19.52 -3.41
CA TRP A 288 14.85 19.62 -1.95
C TRP A 288 15.34 21.02 -1.50
N PRO A 289 14.58 22.08 -1.76
CA PRO A 289 14.88 23.37 -1.18
C PRO A 289 14.84 23.24 0.35
N ASP A 290 15.85 23.76 1.01
CA ASP A 290 15.99 23.71 2.48
C ASP A 290 15.96 22.27 3.08
N GLY A 291 16.36 21.26 2.30
CA GLY A 291 16.42 19.87 2.71
C GLY A 291 15.07 19.14 2.79
N HIS A 292 13.98 19.79 2.36
CA HIS A 292 12.64 19.21 2.31
C HIS A 292 12.17 19.03 0.86
N LEU A 293 11.46 17.94 0.59
CA LEU A 293 10.91 17.68 -0.74
C LEU A 293 9.95 18.81 -1.15
N ASN A 294 10.17 19.38 -2.33
CA ASN A 294 9.41 20.50 -2.86
C ASN A 294 7.93 20.13 -3.04
N LYS A 295 7.06 20.85 -2.35
CA LYS A 295 5.60 20.61 -2.38
C LYS A 295 4.97 20.84 -3.75
N ASP A 296 5.58 21.72 -4.57
CA ASP A 296 5.09 22.05 -5.89
C ASP A 296 5.49 21.00 -6.96
N VAL A 297 6.24 19.98 -6.55
CA VAL A 297 6.65 18.84 -7.39
C VAL A 297 5.93 17.56 -6.99
N ILE A 298 5.52 17.43 -5.71
CA ILE A 298 4.90 16.20 -5.20
C ILE A 298 3.56 15.96 -5.89
N ALA A 299 3.48 14.84 -6.62
CA ALA A 299 2.27 14.35 -7.28
C ALA A 299 1.60 15.39 -8.23
N GLN A 300 2.41 16.20 -8.88
CA GLN A 300 1.94 17.20 -9.84
C GLN A 300 1.99 16.68 -11.28
N ASP A 301 1.17 17.30 -12.15
CA ASP A 301 1.23 17.10 -13.59
C ASP A 301 2.60 17.49 -14.14
N ALA A 302 2.97 16.94 -15.31
CA ALA A 302 4.30 17.12 -15.86
C ALA A 302 4.66 18.59 -16.11
N ASP A 303 3.75 19.35 -16.68
CA ASP A 303 3.91 20.80 -16.95
C ASP A 303 4.18 21.59 -15.67
N LYS A 304 3.40 21.37 -14.61
CA LYS A 304 3.61 22.02 -13.31
C LYS A 304 4.94 21.62 -12.67
N MET A 305 5.29 20.33 -12.75
CA MET A 305 6.57 19.85 -12.23
C MET A 305 7.75 20.46 -12.99
N LEU A 306 7.68 20.51 -14.32
CA LEU A 306 8.72 21.12 -15.17
C LEU A 306 8.89 22.61 -14.86
N ALA A 307 7.78 23.35 -14.73
CA ALA A 307 7.80 24.76 -14.34
C ALA A 307 8.43 24.97 -12.95
N ALA A 308 8.04 24.17 -11.95
CA ALA A 308 8.60 24.25 -10.60
C ALA A 308 10.10 23.94 -10.55
N LEU A 309 10.60 23.16 -11.51
CA LEU A 309 12.01 22.81 -11.63
C LEU A 309 12.77 23.71 -12.63
N ASN A 310 12.10 24.66 -13.32
CA ASN A 310 12.64 25.47 -14.41
C ASN A 310 13.34 24.60 -15.48
N LEU A 311 12.61 23.63 -16.02
CA LEU A 311 13.11 22.67 -17.00
C LEU A 311 12.35 22.70 -18.33
N GLU A 312 11.37 23.61 -18.50
CA GLU A 312 10.48 23.66 -19.66
C GLU A 312 11.27 23.78 -20.98
N ASP A 313 12.33 24.60 -20.98
CA ASP A 313 13.19 24.82 -22.15
C ASP A 313 14.30 23.77 -22.33
N GLN A 314 14.43 22.82 -21.39
CA GLN A 314 15.49 21.80 -21.38
C GLN A 314 15.00 20.41 -21.82
N VAL A 315 13.70 20.23 -21.99
CA VAL A 315 13.08 18.95 -22.35
C VAL A 315 12.24 19.10 -23.61
N GLY A 316 12.04 18.00 -24.31
CA GLY A 316 11.21 17.98 -25.53
C GLY A 316 9.71 18.12 -25.24
N GLU A 317 8.96 18.55 -26.24
CA GLU A 317 7.50 18.53 -26.21
C GLU A 317 6.99 17.10 -25.95
N GLY A 318 5.97 16.96 -25.12
CA GLY A 318 5.39 15.65 -24.75
C GLY A 318 6.12 14.92 -23.60
N THR A 319 7.07 15.58 -22.94
CA THR A 319 7.71 15.04 -21.73
C THR A 319 6.68 14.78 -20.64
N LYS A 320 6.64 13.53 -20.15
CA LYS A 320 5.71 13.07 -19.09
C LYS A 320 6.39 12.93 -17.75
N PHE A 321 7.68 12.59 -17.73
CA PHE A 321 8.52 12.45 -16.55
C PHE A 321 9.98 12.73 -16.89
N ILE A 322 10.76 13.14 -15.90
CA ILE A 322 12.20 13.37 -16.07
C ILE A 322 13.02 12.23 -15.47
N ILE A 323 14.19 12.02 -16.06
CA ILE A 323 15.15 11.02 -15.67
C ILE A 323 16.44 11.75 -15.30
N VAL A 324 16.98 11.46 -14.12
CA VAL A 324 18.24 12.06 -13.62
C VAL A 324 19.26 10.96 -13.37
N GLU A 325 20.34 10.96 -14.14
CA GLU A 325 21.45 10.03 -13.91
C GLU A 325 22.18 10.41 -12.62
N THR A 326 22.44 9.43 -11.75
CA THR A 326 23.12 9.59 -10.48
C THR A 326 23.95 8.36 -10.14
N LYS A 327 24.95 8.54 -9.28
CA LYS A 327 25.79 7.44 -8.75
C LYS A 327 25.70 7.33 -7.24
N GLY A 328 25.26 8.38 -6.58
CA GLY A 328 25.21 8.46 -5.12
C GLY A 328 23.99 7.75 -4.53
N ILE A 329 24.16 7.16 -3.36
CA ILE A 329 23.11 6.50 -2.59
C ILE A 329 23.30 6.86 -1.12
N GLY A 330 22.21 7.22 -0.44
CA GLY A 330 22.21 7.56 0.98
C GLY A 330 21.70 8.97 1.27
N SER A 331 21.82 9.41 2.53
CA SER A 331 21.29 10.70 3.02
C SER A 331 21.85 11.91 2.26
N ASP A 332 23.10 11.85 1.83
CA ASP A 332 23.74 12.94 1.07
C ASP A 332 23.39 12.93 -0.43
N HIS A 333 22.63 11.92 -0.85
CA HIS A 333 22.19 11.70 -2.23
C HIS A 333 20.65 11.48 -2.28
N PRO A 334 19.86 12.52 -2.09
CA PRO A 334 18.40 12.41 -1.89
C PRO A 334 17.66 11.83 -3.09
N LEU A 335 18.24 11.85 -4.30
CA LEU A 335 17.68 11.16 -5.47
C LEU A 335 17.54 9.66 -5.27
N SER A 336 18.32 9.05 -4.37
CA SER A 336 18.22 7.63 -4.03
C SER A 336 16.99 7.27 -3.18
N GLY A 337 16.28 8.27 -2.64
CA GLY A 337 15.07 8.11 -1.82
C GLY A 337 13.76 8.24 -2.58
N GLU A 338 12.64 8.07 -1.85
CA GLU A 338 11.29 8.26 -2.38
C GLU A 338 11.02 9.73 -2.73
N LYS A 339 10.44 9.97 -3.89
CA LYS A 339 10.19 11.32 -4.43
C LYS A 339 8.73 11.68 -4.61
N LEU A 340 7.82 10.68 -4.63
CA LEU A 340 6.37 10.86 -4.87
C LEU A 340 6.08 11.87 -6.01
N SER A 341 6.84 11.77 -7.10
CA SER A 341 6.79 12.71 -8.21
C SER A 341 7.18 12.03 -9.51
N ARG A 342 6.98 12.72 -10.63
CA ARG A 342 7.38 12.25 -11.96
C ARG A 342 8.88 12.41 -12.23
N VAL A 343 9.71 12.24 -11.19
CA VAL A 343 11.17 12.24 -11.27
C VAL A 343 11.68 10.83 -11.02
N LEU A 344 12.54 10.32 -11.90
CA LEU A 344 13.12 8.98 -11.87
C LEU A 344 14.65 9.09 -11.75
N ALA A 345 15.24 8.46 -10.73
CA ALA A 345 16.68 8.32 -10.65
C ALA A 345 17.15 7.19 -11.58
N LEU A 346 18.28 7.40 -12.27
CA LEU A 346 18.87 6.43 -13.19
C LEU A 346 20.26 6.05 -12.70
N TYR A 347 20.47 4.74 -12.56
CA TYR A 347 21.78 4.15 -12.26
C TYR A 347 22.22 3.25 -13.42
N ARG A 348 23.47 3.35 -13.79
CA ARG A 348 24.11 2.41 -14.74
C ARG A 348 24.77 1.29 -13.96
N ALA A 349 24.66 0.07 -14.44
CA ALA A 349 25.33 -1.09 -13.89
C ALA A 349 26.06 -1.84 -15.02
N LYS A 350 27.30 -2.26 -14.80
CA LYS A 350 28.06 -3.00 -15.81
C LYS A 350 27.43 -4.34 -16.18
N ASP A 351 26.73 -4.95 -15.21
CA ASP A 351 26.08 -6.26 -15.34
C ASP A 351 24.92 -6.40 -14.31
N PHE A 352 24.17 -7.48 -14.42
CA PHE A 352 23.08 -7.80 -13.50
C PHE A 352 23.55 -7.88 -12.03
N ASN A 353 24.73 -8.43 -11.75
CA ASN A 353 25.24 -8.56 -10.38
C ASN A 353 25.53 -7.19 -9.74
N GLU A 354 26.02 -6.24 -10.52
CA GLU A 354 26.19 -4.87 -10.04
C GLU A 354 24.84 -4.18 -9.83
N ALA A 355 23.87 -4.40 -10.73
CA ALA A 355 22.51 -3.88 -10.58
C ALA A 355 21.87 -4.37 -9.27
N VAL A 356 22.03 -5.64 -8.91
CA VAL A 356 21.60 -6.18 -7.61
C VAL A 356 22.24 -5.46 -6.44
N LYS A 357 23.56 -5.20 -6.49
CA LYS A 357 24.29 -4.48 -5.43
C LYS A 357 23.81 -3.04 -5.27
N ILE A 358 23.55 -2.34 -6.37
CA ILE A 358 23.00 -0.97 -6.36
C ILE A 358 21.60 -1.00 -5.72
N THR A 359 20.74 -1.90 -6.18
CA THR A 359 19.38 -2.09 -5.64
C THR A 359 19.42 -2.37 -4.14
N ALA A 360 20.29 -3.28 -3.69
CA ALA A 360 20.44 -3.61 -2.26
C ALA A 360 20.82 -2.38 -1.42
N LYS A 361 21.74 -1.53 -1.92
CA LYS A 361 22.12 -0.28 -1.24
C LYS A 361 20.97 0.73 -1.18
N ILE A 362 20.22 0.89 -2.27
CA ILE A 362 19.04 1.79 -2.30
C ILE A 362 18.01 1.31 -1.29
N GLN A 363 17.69 0.01 -1.28
CA GLN A 363 16.72 -0.57 -0.35
C GLN A 363 17.18 -0.47 1.12
N ALA A 364 18.47 -0.65 1.39
CA ALA A 364 19.04 -0.49 2.74
C ALA A 364 18.97 0.98 3.23
N HIS A 365 19.05 1.96 2.31
CA HIS A 365 18.88 3.37 2.67
C HIS A 365 17.42 3.70 2.95
N GLN A 366 16.51 3.28 2.06
CA GLN A 366 15.05 3.48 2.19
C GLN A 366 14.30 2.44 1.37
N GLY A 367 13.16 1.97 1.88
CA GLY A 367 12.23 1.09 1.16
C GLY A 367 12.46 -0.40 1.42
N ALA A 368 13.29 -0.79 2.39
CA ALA A 368 13.48 -2.18 2.76
C ALA A 368 12.14 -2.89 3.01
N GLY A 369 12.00 -4.10 2.47
CA GLY A 369 10.80 -4.91 2.59
C GLY A 369 9.66 -4.53 1.64
N HIS A 370 9.66 -3.37 0.97
CA HIS A 370 8.50 -2.95 0.18
C HIS A 370 8.36 -3.77 -1.11
N SER A 371 9.14 -3.49 -2.13
CA SER A 371 9.13 -4.20 -3.41
C SER A 371 10.28 -3.76 -4.32
N VAL A 372 10.69 -4.67 -5.22
CA VAL A 372 11.69 -4.44 -6.27
C VAL A 372 11.11 -4.90 -7.61
N GLY A 373 11.40 -4.19 -8.69
CA GLY A 373 11.01 -4.54 -10.05
C GLY A 373 12.16 -5.20 -10.81
N LEU A 374 11.80 -6.07 -11.73
CA LEU A 374 12.72 -6.71 -12.66
C LEU A 374 12.10 -6.81 -14.04
N HIS A 375 12.77 -6.29 -15.06
CA HIS A 375 12.49 -6.61 -16.45
C HIS A 375 13.59 -7.53 -16.97
N SER A 376 13.23 -8.79 -17.24
CA SER A 376 14.12 -9.89 -17.62
C SER A 376 13.31 -11.03 -18.22
N THR A 377 13.93 -11.86 -19.04
CA THR A 377 13.37 -13.14 -19.51
C THR A 377 13.91 -14.34 -18.72
N LEU A 378 14.82 -14.12 -17.78
CA LEU A 378 15.49 -15.15 -16.99
C LEU A 378 14.89 -15.28 -15.60
N ASP A 379 14.12 -16.34 -15.34
CA ASP A 379 13.48 -16.59 -14.03
C ASP A 379 14.48 -16.73 -12.89
N GLU A 380 15.68 -17.28 -13.15
CA GLU A 380 16.74 -17.40 -12.13
C GLU A 380 17.21 -16.05 -11.59
N ARG A 381 17.04 -14.95 -12.33
CA ARG A 381 17.34 -13.60 -11.86
C ARG A 381 16.31 -13.11 -10.83
N ALA A 382 15.05 -13.45 -11.00
CA ALA A 382 14.03 -13.17 -9.98
C ALA A 382 14.32 -13.93 -8.69
N HIS A 383 14.72 -15.21 -8.78
CA HIS A 383 15.14 -16.01 -7.63
C HIS A 383 16.40 -15.43 -6.96
N ALA A 384 17.39 -15.00 -7.76
CA ALA A 384 18.61 -14.38 -7.23
C ALA A 384 18.31 -13.08 -6.44
N LEU A 385 17.39 -12.25 -6.96
CA LEU A 385 16.92 -11.05 -6.24
C LEU A 385 16.22 -11.41 -4.92
N ALA A 386 15.34 -12.41 -4.94
CA ALA A 386 14.60 -12.85 -3.76
C ALA A 386 15.52 -13.33 -2.62
N LEU A 387 16.66 -13.93 -2.97
CA LEU A 387 17.64 -14.43 -1.99
C LEU A 387 18.61 -13.36 -1.49
N GLN A 388 18.82 -12.28 -2.26
CA GLN A 388 19.87 -11.29 -1.97
C GLN A 388 19.33 -9.97 -1.42
N ILE A 389 18.06 -9.63 -1.70
CA ILE A 389 17.49 -8.34 -1.29
C ILE A 389 16.38 -8.57 -0.26
N PRO A 390 16.43 -7.91 0.91
CA PRO A 390 15.37 -7.98 1.90
C PRO A 390 14.13 -7.21 1.39
N THR A 391 13.29 -7.88 0.61
CA THR A 391 12.06 -7.36 0.02
C THR A 391 10.94 -8.40 0.04
N CYS A 392 9.72 -7.98 0.30
CA CYS A 392 8.55 -8.88 0.33
C CYS A 392 8.03 -9.23 -1.07
N ARG A 393 8.41 -8.46 -2.11
CA ARG A 393 7.85 -8.63 -3.46
C ARG A 393 8.89 -8.33 -4.52
N ILE A 394 8.95 -9.21 -5.53
CA ILE A 394 9.65 -8.95 -6.78
C ILE A 394 8.62 -8.96 -7.90
N ILE A 395 8.49 -7.82 -8.58
CA ILE A 395 7.53 -7.61 -9.65
C ILE A 395 8.25 -7.80 -10.99
N VAL A 396 7.93 -8.89 -11.67
CA VAL A 396 8.61 -9.28 -12.90
C VAL A 396 7.78 -8.86 -14.12
N ASN A 397 8.38 -8.10 -15.03
CA ASN A 397 7.82 -7.70 -16.32
C ASN A 397 6.43 -7.03 -16.24
N GLN A 398 6.17 -6.24 -15.22
CA GLN A 398 4.88 -5.56 -15.02
C GLN A 398 5.09 -4.06 -14.73
N ALA A 399 4.06 -3.25 -14.99
CA ALA A 399 3.99 -1.87 -14.51
C ALA A 399 3.85 -1.87 -12.99
N HIS A 400 4.87 -1.41 -12.28
CA HIS A 400 5.08 -1.69 -10.86
C HIS A 400 3.95 -1.17 -9.97
N CYS A 401 3.49 0.08 -10.17
CA CYS A 401 2.43 0.67 -9.34
C CYS A 401 1.08 -0.05 -9.49
N PHE A 402 0.83 -0.68 -10.63
CA PHE A 402 -0.37 -1.47 -10.86
C PHE A 402 -0.27 -2.87 -10.26
N ALA A 403 0.91 -3.49 -10.33
CA ALA A 403 1.12 -4.89 -9.98
C ALA A 403 1.27 -5.11 -8.46
N THR A 404 2.04 -4.26 -7.78
CA THR A 404 2.42 -4.43 -6.36
C THR A 404 1.22 -4.51 -5.43
N GLY A 405 0.23 -3.67 -5.62
CA GLY A 405 -1.02 -3.66 -4.84
C GLY A 405 -2.15 -4.45 -5.46
N GLY A 406 -1.86 -5.50 -6.21
CA GLY A 406 -2.83 -6.37 -6.89
C GLY A 406 -3.20 -5.90 -8.28
N ALA A 407 -3.23 -6.84 -9.22
CA ALA A 407 -3.67 -6.64 -10.60
C ALA A 407 -4.57 -7.80 -11.05
N PHE A 408 -5.37 -7.58 -12.11
CA PHE A 408 -6.26 -8.63 -12.63
C PHE A 408 -5.50 -9.75 -13.36
N ASN A 409 -4.22 -9.53 -13.66
CA ASN A 409 -3.32 -10.47 -14.33
C ASN A 409 -2.15 -10.94 -13.44
N ASN A 410 -2.27 -10.79 -12.12
CA ASN A 410 -1.36 -11.44 -11.16
C ASN A 410 -2.12 -11.89 -9.90
N GLY A 411 -1.44 -12.68 -9.06
CA GLY A 411 -2.03 -13.28 -7.85
C GLY A 411 -1.93 -12.44 -6.59
N MET A 412 -1.40 -11.21 -6.64
CA MET A 412 -1.30 -10.35 -5.45
C MET A 412 -2.68 -9.85 -5.01
N PRO A 413 -3.00 -9.87 -3.71
CA PRO A 413 -4.24 -9.30 -3.19
C PRO A 413 -4.36 -7.81 -3.51
N PHE A 414 -5.58 -7.37 -3.88
CA PHE A 414 -5.84 -5.96 -4.11
C PHE A 414 -5.84 -5.16 -2.82
N SER A 415 -4.88 -4.24 -2.71
CA SER A 415 -4.70 -3.38 -1.54
C SER A 415 -4.09 -2.03 -1.93
N LEU A 416 -4.19 -1.07 -1.01
CA LEU A 416 -3.47 0.20 -1.04
C LEU A 416 -2.44 0.29 0.09
N SER A 417 -2.30 -0.80 0.86
CA SER A 417 -1.41 -0.89 2.03
C SER A 417 -0.55 -2.15 1.87
N MET A 418 0.71 -1.96 1.52
CA MET A 418 1.66 -3.04 1.29
C MET A 418 2.59 -3.18 2.50
N GLY A 419 2.48 -4.30 3.22
CA GLY A 419 3.37 -4.62 4.34
C GLY A 419 4.80 -4.85 3.86
N CYS A 420 5.76 -4.41 4.65
CA CYS A 420 7.19 -4.49 4.35
C CYS A 420 7.92 -5.52 5.22
N GLY A 421 7.19 -6.34 5.98
CA GLY A 421 7.74 -7.31 6.89
C GLY A 421 8.66 -6.71 7.95
N SER A 422 9.36 -7.56 8.68
CA SER A 422 10.34 -7.13 9.68
C SER A 422 11.47 -6.29 9.08
N TRP A 423 11.79 -6.48 7.82
CA TRP A 423 12.79 -5.67 7.09
C TRP A 423 12.42 -4.19 7.02
N GLY A 424 11.13 -3.88 6.85
CA GLY A 424 10.59 -2.52 6.86
C GLY A 424 10.01 -2.10 8.22
N GLY A 425 10.20 -2.92 9.28
CA GLY A 425 9.67 -2.66 10.62
C GLY A 425 8.14 -2.80 10.68
N ASN A 426 7.56 -3.66 9.84
CA ASN A 426 6.12 -3.91 9.81
C ASN A 426 5.77 -5.29 10.40
N SER A 427 4.55 -5.44 10.89
CA SER A 427 4.01 -6.69 11.44
C SER A 427 3.52 -7.67 10.37
N ILE A 428 3.37 -7.22 9.12
CA ILE A 428 2.96 -8.04 7.97
C ILE A 428 3.93 -7.87 6.81
N ASP A 429 4.11 -8.90 6.02
CA ASP A 429 4.92 -8.98 4.81
C ASP A 429 4.06 -9.13 3.53
N ASP A 430 2.75 -9.12 3.69
CA ASP A 430 1.75 -9.25 2.64
C ASP A 430 1.02 -7.91 2.38
N ASN A 431 0.23 -7.86 1.32
CA ASN A 431 -0.74 -6.79 1.12
C ASN A 431 -1.82 -6.88 2.19
N LEU A 432 -2.16 -5.75 2.82
CA LEU A 432 -3.23 -5.72 3.82
C LEU A 432 -4.56 -6.17 3.19
N HIS A 433 -5.15 -7.23 3.70
CA HIS A 433 -6.40 -7.82 3.20
C HIS A 433 -7.24 -8.41 4.34
N TRP A 434 -8.40 -8.98 4.03
CA TRP A 434 -9.40 -9.42 5.00
C TRP A 434 -8.86 -10.32 6.14
N LYS A 435 -7.87 -11.21 5.89
CA LYS A 435 -7.30 -12.07 6.94
C LYS A 435 -6.67 -11.30 8.09
N HIS A 436 -6.19 -10.08 7.84
CA HIS A 436 -5.62 -9.21 8.87
C HIS A 436 -6.69 -8.50 9.73
N PHE A 437 -7.95 -8.57 9.32
CA PHE A 437 -9.12 -8.00 10.01
C PHE A 437 -9.95 -9.05 10.74
N MET A 438 -9.45 -10.27 10.87
CA MET A 438 -10.16 -11.40 11.46
C MET A 438 -9.25 -12.17 12.40
N GLN A 439 -9.86 -12.80 13.41
CA GLN A 439 -9.24 -13.80 14.26
C GLN A 439 -9.99 -15.12 14.12
N SER A 440 -9.45 -16.21 14.65
CA SER A 440 -10.15 -17.49 14.75
C SER A 440 -10.12 -18.03 16.18
N THR A 441 -11.23 -18.67 16.58
CA THR A 441 -11.29 -19.54 17.76
C THR A 441 -11.12 -20.99 17.30
N LYS A 442 -10.19 -21.70 17.90
CA LYS A 442 -9.94 -23.12 17.60
C LYS A 442 -10.63 -24.03 18.61
N ILE A 443 -11.44 -24.95 18.11
CA ILE A 443 -11.92 -26.12 18.89
C ILE A 443 -10.97 -27.25 18.59
N VAL A 444 -10.30 -27.75 19.63
CA VAL A 444 -9.29 -28.82 19.49
C VAL A 444 -9.83 -30.10 20.09
N ARG A 445 -9.84 -31.18 19.32
CA ARG A 445 -10.30 -32.49 19.72
C ARG A 445 -9.14 -33.47 19.76
N VAL A 446 -9.27 -34.49 20.59
CA VAL A 446 -8.29 -35.60 20.67
C VAL A 446 -8.25 -36.33 19.33
N ILE A 447 -7.06 -36.57 18.84
CA ILE A 447 -6.76 -37.47 17.71
C ILE A 447 -5.95 -38.68 18.19
N ALA A 448 -5.67 -39.63 17.31
CA ALA A 448 -4.76 -40.72 17.64
C ALA A 448 -3.36 -40.17 17.98
N ASP A 449 -2.71 -40.82 18.94
CA ASP A 449 -1.34 -40.45 19.30
C ASP A 449 -0.40 -40.66 18.11
N ASN A 450 0.41 -39.64 17.83
CA ASN A 450 1.35 -39.64 16.75
C ASN A 450 2.75 -39.18 17.20
N GLU A 451 3.11 -39.49 18.46
CA GLU A 451 4.46 -39.23 18.97
C GLU A 451 5.49 -39.97 18.10
N PRO A 452 6.43 -39.22 17.47
CA PRO A 452 7.44 -39.84 16.64
C PRO A 452 8.51 -40.54 17.49
N GLU A 453 9.12 -41.58 16.98
CA GLU A 453 10.31 -42.18 17.60
C GLU A 453 11.47 -41.14 17.56
N VAL A 454 12.23 -41.08 18.65
CA VAL A 454 13.34 -40.11 18.79
C VAL A 454 14.37 -40.29 17.67
N SER A 455 14.58 -41.52 17.23
CA SER A 455 15.45 -41.84 16.10
C SER A 455 14.97 -41.28 14.76
N ASP A 456 13.65 -41.17 14.55
CA ASP A 456 13.10 -40.61 13.30
C ASP A 456 13.41 -39.12 13.17
N ILE A 457 13.42 -38.41 14.29
CA ILE A 457 13.72 -36.97 14.32
C ILE A 457 15.23 -36.73 14.38
N PHE A 458 15.97 -37.46 15.19
CA PHE A 458 17.37 -37.16 15.51
C PHE A 458 18.37 -38.10 14.86
N GLY A 459 17.97 -39.21 14.23
CA GLY A 459 18.86 -40.20 13.67
C GLY A 459 19.91 -39.66 12.71
N GLN A 460 19.53 -38.75 11.78
CA GLN A 460 20.47 -38.09 10.87
C GLN A 460 21.44 -37.15 11.60
N TYR A 461 20.96 -36.43 12.60
CA TYR A 461 21.80 -35.57 13.43
C TYR A 461 22.81 -36.38 14.21
N TRP A 462 22.38 -37.50 14.85
CA TRP A 462 23.27 -38.39 15.60
C TRP A 462 24.38 -38.98 14.74
N GLN A 463 24.05 -39.42 13.52
CA GLN A 463 25.05 -39.89 12.56
C GLN A 463 26.10 -38.82 12.24
N ARG A 464 25.67 -37.58 12.04
CA ARG A 464 26.58 -36.44 11.75
C ARG A 464 27.36 -35.99 12.98
N ALA A 465 26.79 -36.11 14.16
CA ALA A 465 27.39 -35.73 15.43
C ALA A 465 28.27 -36.83 16.06
N GLY A 466 28.38 -37.99 15.43
CA GLY A 466 29.20 -39.12 15.93
C GLY A 466 28.62 -39.81 17.16
N LYS A 467 27.29 -39.86 17.28
CA LYS A 467 26.58 -40.60 18.33
C LYS A 467 26.29 -42.01 17.89
#